data_9441179ff7e76cfdf4671fa9d2ff1703
#
_entry.id   9441179ff7e76cfdf4671fa9d2ff1703
#
_cell.length_a   1.000
_cell.length_b   1.000
_cell.length_c   1.000
_cell.angle_alpha   90.00
_cell.angle_beta   90.00
_cell.angle_gamma   90.00
#
_symmetry.space_group_name_H-M   'P 1'
#
loop_
_entity.id
_entity.type
_entity.pdbx_description
1 polymer ?
#
loop_
_entity_poly.entity_id
_entity_poly.type
_entity_poly.pdbx_seq_one_letter_code
_entity_poly.pdbx_strand_id
1 'polypeptide(L)'
;NTEINSRLGIVLGVTVEQVEKAIQEHPRAVAVLVNNPTYYGICSDIRSIVKLAHEHKMMVLVDEAHGTHLYFQPDLPVSAMDAGADMAAISMHKSGGSLTQSSILLTNKGVNADYVRQIINLTQTTSGSYLLLSSLDISRRNLALRGRESFEKVMEMAEYARKEINEIGGYYAYGRELINGTSVFDYDVTKLSVHTLGLGLAGIEVYDLLRDEYDIQIEFGDVSNILAYISIGDRIQDIERLVGALADISRIYKKDKTGMLSGEFVNPLVVKSP
;
A
#
# COMPACT_ATOMS: atom_id res chain seq x y z
N ASN A 1 13.55 2.00 -13.67
CA ASN A 1 13.21 3.01 -12.66
C ASN A 1 11.71 3.29 -12.75
N THR A 2 10.99 3.18 -11.67
CA THR A 2 9.58 3.57 -11.59
C THR A 2 9.42 5.09 -11.72
N GLU A 3 8.26 5.53 -12.20
CA GLU A 3 7.93 6.95 -12.29
C GLU A 3 7.69 7.54 -10.90
N ILE A 4 7.91 8.85 -10.79
CA ILE A 4 7.63 9.62 -9.57
C ILE A 4 6.58 10.68 -9.91
N ASN A 5 5.52 10.76 -9.12
CA ASN A 5 4.62 11.90 -9.16
C ASN A 5 5.31 13.08 -8.44
N SER A 6 5.86 14.01 -9.21
CA SER A 6 6.64 15.13 -8.68
C SER A 6 5.84 16.08 -7.80
N ARG A 7 4.52 16.19 -8.00
CA ARG A 7 3.64 17.02 -7.18
C ARG A 7 3.43 16.43 -5.78
N LEU A 8 3.26 15.11 -5.70
CA LEU A 8 2.98 14.41 -4.45
C LEU A 8 4.27 13.87 -3.79
N GLY A 9 5.38 13.78 -4.52
CA GLY A 9 6.62 13.20 -4.04
C GLY A 9 6.56 11.67 -3.83
N ILE A 10 5.65 10.96 -4.50
CA ILE A 10 5.45 9.52 -4.34
C ILE A 10 5.90 8.73 -5.55
N VAL A 11 6.39 7.52 -5.30
CA VAL A 11 6.74 6.55 -6.36
C VAL A 11 5.46 5.90 -6.86
N LEU A 12 5.30 5.83 -8.19
CA LEU A 12 4.15 5.22 -8.85
C LEU A 12 4.38 3.72 -9.10
N GLY A 13 3.36 3.05 -9.63
CA GLY A 13 3.42 1.65 -10.04
C GLY A 13 4.36 1.41 -11.22
N VAL A 14 4.79 0.17 -11.38
CA VAL A 14 5.54 -0.25 -12.56
C VAL A 14 4.58 -0.41 -13.76
N THR A 15 4.96 0.11 -14.93
CA THR A 15 4.15 -0.03 -16.15
C THR A 15 4.49 -1.31 -16.91
N VAL A 16 3.56 -1.75 -17.77
CA VAL A 16 3.77 -2.91 -18.64
C VAL A 16 4.97 -2.70 -19.57
N GLU A 17 5.12 -1.48 -20.11
CA GLU A 17 6.23 -1.11 -21.00
C GLU A 17 7.58 -1.16 -20.28
N GLN A 18 7.63 -0.78 -19.01
CA GLN A 18 8.85 -0.88 -18.19
C GLN A 18 9.23 -2.35 -17.98
N VAL A 19 8.24 -3.22 -17.74
CA VAL A 19 8.48 -4.67 -17.60
C VAL A 19 8.93 -5.27 -18.95
N GLU A 20 8.29 -4.91 -20.06
CA GLU A 20 8.68 -5.37 -21.39
C GLU A 20 10.13 -5.01 -21.70
N LYS A 21 10.51 -3.76 -21.47
CA LYS A 21 11.89 -3.31 -21.64
C LYS A 21 12.86 -4.09 -20.76
N ALA A 22 12.52 -4.32 -19.49
CA ALA A 22 13.37 -5.08 -18.57
C ALA A 22 13.55 -6.54 -19.03
N ILE A 23 12.48 -7.18 -19.55
CA ILE A 23 12.55 -8.53 -20.12
C ILE A 23 13.50 -8.57 -21.33
N GLN A 24 13.41 -7.59 -22.23
CA GLN A 24 14.29 -7.48 -23.39
C GLN A 24 15.76 -7.27 -23.01
N GLU A 25 16.02 -6.46 -21.97
CA GLU A 25 17.38 -6.21 -21.45
C GLU A 25 17.93 -7.41 -20.68
N HIS A 26 17.05 -8.25 -20.11
CA HIS A 26 17.44 -9.40 -19.29
C HIS A 26 16.83 -10.72 -19.76
N PRO A 27 17.12 -11.18 -21.00
CA PRO A 27 16.46 -12.35 -21.60
C PRO A 27 16.78 -13.68 -20.90
N ARG A 28 17.74 -13.70 -19.97
CA ARG A 28 18.07 -14.88 -19.16
C ARG A 28 17.37 -14.88 -17.79
N ALA A 29 16.60 -13.86 -17.47
CA ALA A 29 15.81 -13.85 -16.25
C ALA A 29 14.77 -14.97 -16.28
N VAL A 30 14.51 -15.58 -15.13
CA VAL A 30 13.53 -16.66 -14.98
C VAL A 30 12.23 -16.21 -14.32
N ALA A 31 12.24 -15.00 -13.76
CA ALA A 31 11.09 -14.43 -13.07
C ALA A 31 11.10 -12.91 -13.12
N VAL A 32 9.91 -12.33 -13.00
CA VAL A 32 9.65 -10.91 -12.75
C VAL A 32 9.14 -10.79 -11.31
N LEU A 33 9.77 -9.94 -10.50
CA LEU A 33 9.32 -9.61 -9.14
C LEU A 33 8.70 -8.22 -9.15
N VAL A 34 7.47 -8.11 -8.67
CA VAL A 34 6.71 -6.84 -8.60
C VAL A 34 6.23 -6.61 -7.18
N ASN A 35 6.34 -5.37 -6.69
CA ASN A 35 5.64 -4.93 -5.48
C ASN A 35 4.30 -4.33 -5.86
N ASN A 36 3.19 -4.88 -5.36
CA ASN A 36 1.83 -4.44 -5.66
C ASN A 36 0.83 -4.86 -4.57
N PRO A 37 0.07 -3.94 -3.96
CA PRO A 37 0.12 -2.49 -4.15
C PRO A 37 1.39 -1.85 -3.56
N THR A 38 1.68 -0.61 -3.96
CA THR A 38 2.69 0.19 -3.29
C THR A 38 2.23 0.61 -1.89
N TYR A 39 3.13 1.18 -1.09
CA TYR A 39 2.81 1.64 0.26
C TYR A 39 1.67 2.68 0.26
N TYR A 40 1.63 3.56 -0.75
CA TYR A 40 0.59 4.58 -0.93
C TYR A 40 -0.70 4.07 -1.57
N GLY A 41 -0.84 2.77 -1.82
CA GLY A 41 -2.02 2.16 -2.40
C GLY A 41 -2.09 2.17 -3.93
N ILE A 42 -1.00 2.52 -4.62
CA ILE A 42 -0.96 2.51 -6.08
C ILE A 42 -0.80 1.08 -6.58
N CYS A 43 -1.62 0.70 -7.54
CA CYS A 43 -1.61 -0.61 -8.17
C CYS A 43 -1.17 -0.52 -9.64
N SER A 44 -0.35 -1.48 -10.04
CA SER A 44 0.07 -1.73 -11.42
C SER A 44 -0.93 -2.62 -12.16
N ASP A 45 -0.89 -2.65 -13.50
CA ASP A 45 -1.64 -3.63 -14.30
C ASP A 45 -0.99 -5.03 -14.19
N ILE A 46 -1.23 -5.69 -13.06
CA ILE A 46 -0.66 -7.01 -12.78
C ILE A 46 -1.13 -8.05 -13.79
N ARG A 47 -2.37 -7.97 -14.30
CA ARG A 47 -2.88 -8.93 -15.31
C ARG A 47 -2.06 -8.88 -16.58
N SER A 48 -1.80 -7.69 -17.09
CA SER A 48 -1.00 -7.51 -18.32
C SER A 48 0.47 -7.85 -18.07
N ILE A 49 1.02 -7.53 -16.91
CA ILE A 49 2.39 -7.93 -16.53
C ILE A 49 2.53 -9.44 -16.47
N VAL A 50 1.58 -10.15 -15.84
CA VAL A 50 1.56 -11.62 -15.77
C VAL A 50 1.51 -12.23 -17.17
N LYS A 51 0.59 -11.74 -18.00
CA LYS A 51 0.45 -12.23 -19.38
C LYS A 51 1.76 -12.05 -20.16
N LEU A 52 2.36 -10.87 -20.12
CA LEU A 52 3.62 -10.56 -20.79
C LEU A 52 4.77 -11.46 -20.31
N ALA A 53 4.94 -11.61 -19.01
CA ALA A 53 5.99 -12.44 -18.44
C ALA A 53 5.83 -13.93 -18.84
N HIS A 54 4.60 -14.46 -18.81
CA HIS A 54 4.32 -15.84 -19.20
C HIS A 54 4.57 -16.09 -20.69
N GLU A 55 4.29 -15.10 -21.57
CA GLU A 55 4.65 -15.18 -23.00
C GLU A 55 6.16 -15.35 -23.19
N HIS A 56 6.96 -14.81 -22.28
CA HIS A 56 8.43 -14.95 -22.25
C HIS A 56 8.91 -16.11 -21.37
N LYS A 57 8.01 -16.99 -20.91
CA LYS A 57 8.32 -18.17 -20.05
C LYS A 57 8.97 -17.78 -18.71
N MET A 58 8.67 -16.61 -18.20
CA MET A 58 9.11 -16.11 -16.90
C MET A 58 7.98 -16.24 -15.89
N MET A 59 8.30 -16.61 -14.66
CA MET A 59 7.37 -16.60 -13.54
C MET A 59 7.12 -15.18 -13.06
N VAL A 60 5.93 -14.93 -12.47
CA VAL A 60 5.64 -13.67 -11.80
C VAL A 60 5.50 -13.88 -10.30
N LEU A 61 6.35 -13.20 -9.55
CA LEU A 61 6.36 -13.17 -8.09
C LEU A 61 5.88 -11.80 -7.64
N VAL A 62 4.92 -11.75 -6.72
CA VAL A 62 4.39 -10.46 -6.25
C VAL A 62 4.65 -10.32 -4.75
N ASP A 63 5.34 -9.25 -4.38
CA ASP A 63 5.31 -8.77 -3.01
C ASP A 63 3.99 -8.00 -2.81
N GLU A 64 3.04 -8.69 -2.24
CA GLU A 64 1.68 -8.20 -1.96
C GLU A 64 1.47 -8.01 -0.45
N ALA A 65 2.55 -7.64 0.25
CA ALA A 65 2.52 -7.46 1.70
C ALA A 65 1.43 -6.47 2.16
N HIS A 66 1.10 -5.49 1.34
CA HIS A 66 0.06 -4.50 1.61
C HIS A 66 -1.29 -4.83 0.95
N GLY A 67 -1.47 -6.02 0.38
CA GLY A 67 -2.64 -6.40 -0.42
C GLY A 67 -3.46 -7.57 0.11
N THR A 68 -3.27 -8.00 1.37
CA THR A 68 -4.03 -9.14 1.95
C THR A 68 -5.55 -8.98 1.80
N HIS A 69 -6.07 -7.77 1.94
CA HIS A 69 -7.51 -7.46 1.87
C HIS A 69 -8.09 -7.54 0.45
N LEU A 70 -7.26 -7.44 -0.59
CA LEU A 70 -7.68 -7.52 -2.00
C LEU A 70 -8.37 -8.84 -2.36
N TYR A 71 -8.13 -9.90 -1.58
CA TYR A 71 -8.73 -11.22 -1.76
C TYR A 71 -10.17 -11.32 -1.27
N PHE A 72 -10.68 -10.34 -0.53
CA PHE A 72 -11.93 -10.48 0.22
C PHE A 72 -13.02 -9.48 -0.19
N GLN A 73 -12.70 -8.47 -1.00
CA GLN A 73 -13.65 -7.46 -1.43
C GLN A 73 -13.46 -7.16 -2.93
N PRO A 74 -14.48 -7.47 -3.79
CA PRO A 74 -14.35 -7.37 -5.25
C PRO A 74 -14.24 -5.93 -5.79
N ASP A 75 -14.63 -4.91 -5.02
CA ASP A 75 -14.54 -3.50 -5.40
C ASP A 75 -13.15 -2.89 -5.13
N LEU A 76 -12.24 -3.69 -4.54
CA LEU A 76 -10.82 -3.38 -4.40
C LEU A 76 -10.02 -3.81 -5.64
N PRO A 77 -8.79 -3.32 -5.81
CA PRO A 77 -7.91 -3.74 -6.90
C PRO A 77 -7.73 -5.26 -6.98
N VAL A 78 -7.43 -5.75 -8.17
CA VAL A 78 -7.22 -7.18 -8.39
C VAL A 78 -6.05 -7.71 -7.57
N SER A 79 -6.24 -8.85 -6.89
CA SER A 79 -5.19 -9.56 -6.19
C SER A 79 -4.20 -10.23 -7.16
N ALA A 80 -2.98 -10.49 -6.67
CA ALA A 80 -1.95 -11.14 -7.48
C ALA A 80 -2.37 -12.52 -7.98
N MET A 81 -3.02 -13.34 -7.13
CA MET A 81 -3.47 -14.69 -7.52
C MET A 81 -4.60 -14.64 -8.54
N ASP A 82 -5.56 -13.71 -8.40
CA ASP A 82 -6.64 -13.53 -9.37
C ASP A 82 -6.14 -12.93 -10.70
N ALA A 83 -5.04 -12.20 -10.65
CA ALA A 83 -4.34 -11.74 -11.84
C ALA A 83 -3.57 -12.86 -12.54
N GLY A 84 -3.37 -14.01 -11.90
CA GLY A 84 -2.66 -15.17 -12.47
C GLY A 84 -1.17 -15.23 -12.14
N ALA A 85 -0.68 -14.43 -11.20
CA ALA A 85 0.71 -14.51 -10.74
C ALA A 85 1.05 -15.92 -10.21
N ASP A 86 2.28 -16.34 -10.33
CA ASP A 86 2.70 -17.67 -9.90
C ASP A 86 2.81 -17.77 -8.38
N MET A 87 3.32 -16.73 -7.74
CA MET A 87 3.43 -16.68 -6.28
C MET A 87 3.17 -15.25 -5.78
N ALA A 88 2.60 -15.15 -4.58
CA ALA A 88 2.47 -13.89 -3.87
C ALA A 88 2.75 -14.04 -2.38
N ALA A 89 3.48 -13.09 -1.81
CA ALA A 89 3.70 -13.00 -0.38
C ALA A 89 2.79 -11.92 0.22
N ILE A 90 1.89 -12.33 1.12
CA ILE A 90 0.95 -11.42 1.81
C ILE A 90 1.28 -11.35 3.30
N SER A 91 1.17 -10.14 3.88
CA SER A 91 1.36 -9.92 5.31
C SER A 91 0.02 -9.85 6.02
N MET A 92 -0.40 -10.98 6.61
CA MET A 92 -1.68 -11.06 7.33
C MET A 92 -1.73 -10.10 8.53
N HIS A 93 -0.58 -9.81 9.14
CA HIS A 93 -0.49 -8.90 10.28
C HIS A 93 -0.68 -7.41 9.93
N LYS A 94 -0.63 -7.04 8.64
CA LYS A 94 -0.85 -5.64 8.22
C LYS A 94 -2.33 -5.34 8.03
N SER A 95 -3.00 -6.04 7.14
CA SER A 95 -4.42 -5.80 6.83
C SER A 95 -5.36 -6.96 7.14
N GLY A 96 -4.82 -8.12 7.48
CA GLY A 96 -5.63 -9.32 7.74
C GLY A 96 -6.05 -9.50 9.19
N GLY A 97 -5.51 -8.74 10.14
CA GLY A 97 -5.90 -8.78 11.56
C GLY A 97 -5.24 -9.88 12.39
N SER A 98 -4.15 -10.50 11.92
CA SER A 98 -3.35 -11.44 12.71
C SER A 98 -2.31 -10.71 13.56
N LEU A 99 -1.74 -11.40 14.54
CA LEU A 99 -0.61 -10.89 15.32
C LEU A 99 0.61 -10.66 14.44
N THR A 100 1.54 -9.83 14.92
CA THR A 100 2.77 -9.47 14.19
C THR A 100 3.57 -10.67 13.69
N GLN A 101 4.42 -10.46 12.69
CA GLN A 101 5.29 -11.49 12.10
C GLN A 101 4.54 -12.70 11.49
N SER A 102 3.30 -12.52 11.08
CA SER A 102 2.51 -13.56 10.42
C SER A 102 2.23 -13.23 8.97
N SER A 103 2.65 -14.10 8.07
CA SER A 103 2.53 -13.94 6.63
C SER A 103 2.11 -15.26 5.98
N ILE A 104 1.56 -15.17 4.78
CA ILE A 104 1.20 -16.34 3.96
C ILE A 104 1.90 -16.20 2.61
N LEU A 105 2.51 -17.29 2.16
CA LEU A 105 2.97 -17.43 0.79
C LEU A 105 1.89 -18.19 0.00
N LEU A 106 1.35 -17.53 -1.00
CA LEU A 106 0.36 -18.08 -1.91
C LEU A 106 1.06 -18.60 -3.18
N THR A 107 0.57 -19.71 -3.71
CA THR A 107 1.09 -20.30 -4.96
C THR A 107 -0.07 -20.64 -5.89
N ASN A 108 0.10 -20.37 -7.17
CA ASN A 108 -0.86 -20.75 -8.19
C ASN A 108 -0.60 -22.16 -8.74
N LYS A 109 -1.54 -22.68 -9.51
CA LYS A 109 -1.40 -23.98 -10.16
C LYS A 109 -0.18 -23.98 -11.08
N GLY A 110 0.64 -25.04 -11.00
CA GLY A 110 1.89 -25.15 -11.78
C GLY A 110 3.15 -24.93 -10.97
N VAL A 111 3.05 -24.23 -9.83
CA VAL A 111 4.19 -24.11 -8.90
C VAL A 111 4.31 -25.40 -8.08
N ASN A 112 5.52 -25.95 -8.00
CA ASN A 112 5.79 -27.13 -7.17
C ASN A 112 5.79 -26.74 -5.68
N ALA A 113 4.63 -26.93 -5.02
CA ALA A 113 4.43 -26.57 -3.62
C ALA A 113 5.37 -27.32 -2.67
N ASP A 114 5.76 -28.57 -2.98
CA ASP A 114 6.67 -29.34 -2.13
C ASP A 114 8.10 -28.79 -2.20
N TYR A 115 8.53 -28.36 -3.37
CA TYR A 115 9.82 -27.68 -3.51
C TYR A 115 9.82 -26.33 -2.76
N VAL A 116 8.77 -25.53 -2.91
CA VAL A 116 8.62 -24.26 -2.16
C VAL A 116 8.66 -24.52 -0.66
N ARG A 117 7.97 -25.56 -0.17
CA ARG A 117 7.99 -25.94 1.26
C ARG A 117 9.39 -26.32 1.73
N GLN A 118 10.15 -27.04 0.93
CA GLN A 118 11.55 -27.37 1.27
C GLN A 118 12.40 -26.10 1.43
N ILE A 119 12.26 -25.13 0.52
CA ILE A 119 12.98 -23.85 0.61
C ILE A 119 12.57 -23.07 1.85
N ILE A 120 11.25 -22.98 2.15
CA ILE A 120 10.76 -22.34 3.37
C ILE A 120 11.37 -22.99 4.62
N ASN A 121 11.39 -24.32 4.69
CA ASN A 121 11.97 -25.05 5.82
C ASN A 121 13.48 -24.80 6.00
N LEU A 122 14.18 -24.47 4.93
CA LEU A 122 15.61 -24.13 4.98
C LEU A 122 15.87 -22.67 5.36
N THR A 123 14.94 -21.76 5.04
CA THR A 123 15.14 -20.31 5.16
C THR A 123 14.38 -19.67 6.32
N GLN A 124 13.37 -20.34 6.86
CA GLN A 124 12.54 -19.85 7.96
C GLN A 124 12.87 -20.56 9.28
N THR A 125 12.23 -20.10 10.35
CA THR A 125 12.41 -20.68 11.69
C THR A 125 12.00 -22.15 11.74
N THR A 126 12.72 -22.96 12.50
CA THR A 126 12.35 -24.34 12.85
C THR A 126 11.41 -24.42 14.07
N SER A 127 11.19 -23.30 14.76
CA SER A 127 10.45 -23.20 16.03
C SER A 127 9.31 -22.17 15.90
N GLY A 128 8.34 -22.42 15.02
CA GLY A 128 7.19 -21.57 14.82
C GLY A 128 6.38 -21.40 16.10
N SER A 129 6.03 -20.14 16.46
CA SER A 129 5.17 -19.85 17.60
C SER A 129 3.74 -20.31 17.32
N TYR A 130 3.21 -21.24 18.13
CA TYR A 130 1.80 -21.66 18.01
C TYR A 130 0.82 -20.50 18.23
N LEU A 131 1.17 -19.50 19.04
CA LEU A 131 0.35 -18.31 19.24
C LEU A 131 0.19 -17.53 17.91
N LEU A 132 1.29 -17.30 17.20
CA LEU A 132 1.27 -16.62 15.90
C LEU A 132 0.56 -17.46 14.84
N LEU A 133 0.81 -18.75 14.77
CA LEU A 133 0.14 -19.66 13.84
C LEU A 133 -1.36 -19.72 14.10
N SER A 134 -1.79 -19.78 15.36
CA SER A 134 -3.21 -19.77 15.73
C SER A 134 -3.88 -18.44 15.36
N SER A 135 -3.20 -17.30 15.59
CA SER A 135 -3.73 -16.00 15.20
C SER A 135 -3.91 -15.89 13.69
N LEU A 136 -2.96 -16.44 12.93
CA LEU A 136 -3.00 -16.48 11.47
C LEU A 136 -4.22 -17.25 10.95
N ASP A 137 -4.49 -18.45 11.52
CA ASP A 137 -5.62 -19.27 11.11
C ASP A 137 -6.97 -18.65 11.53
N ILE A 138 -7.05 -18.04 12.72
CA ILE A 138 -8.23 -17.29 13.17
C ILE A 138 -8.51 -16.12 12.23
N SER A 139 -7.51 -15.35 11.86
CA SER A 139 -7.66 -14.23 10.94
C SER A 139 -8.10 -14.69 9.55
N ARG A 140 -7.46 -15.73 9.01
CA ARG A 140 -7.87 -16.35 7.75
C ARG A 140 -9.35 -16.77 7.78
N ARG A 141 -9.77 -17.44 8.86
CA ARG A 141 -11.17 -17.86 9.04
C ARG A 141 -12.11 -16.66 9.11
N ASN A 142 -11.77 -15.64 9.87
CA ASN A 142 -12.60 -14.43 10.00
C ASN A 142 -12.77 -13.73 8.64
N LEU A 143 -11.69 -13.59 7.89
CA LEU A 143 -11.72 -12.97 6.57
C LEU A 143 -12.52 -13.81 5.57
N ALA A 144 -12.40 -15.14 5.60
CA ALA A 144 -13.19 -16.02 4.75
C ALA A 144 -14.71 -15.92 5.02
N LEU A 145 -15.11 -15.66 6.26
CA LEU A 145 -16.52 -15.59 6.65
C LEU A 145 -17.11 -14.18 6.58
N ARG A 146 -16.31 -13.14 6.84
CA ARG A 146 -16.78 -11.76 7.03
C ARG A 146 -15.97 -10.72 6.29
N GLY A 147 -14.93 -11.11 5.55
CA GLY A 147 -13.99 -10.19 4.93
C GLY A 147 -14.68 -9.17 4.02
N ARG A 148 -15.63 -9.61 3.20
CA ARG A 148 -16.37 -8.72 2.30
C ARG A 148 -17.06 -7.59 3.06
N GLU A 149 -17.88 -7.92 4.05
CA GLU A 149 -18.61 -6.93 4.87
C GLU A 149 -17.63 -6.02 5.65
N SER A 150 -16.56 -6.61 6.20
CA SER A 150 -15.58 -5.87 6.98
C SER A 150 -14.84 -4.85 6.13
N PHE A 151 -14.40 -5.21 4.93
CA PHE A 151 -13.70 -4.28 4.04
C PHE A 151 -14.61 -3.31 3.32
N GLU A 152 -15.90 -3.61 3.13
CA GLU A 152 -16.90 -2.63 2.72
C GLU A 152 -16.96 -1.46 3.70
N LYS A 153 -17.06 -1.75 5.01
CA LYS A 153 -17.01 -0.72 6.06
C LYS A 153 -15.69 0.07 6.09
N VAL A 154 -14.57 -0.62 5.90
CA VAL A 154 -13.25 0.04 5.82
C VAL A 154 -13.20 1.02 4.64
N MET A 155 -13.69 0.61 3.47
CA MET A 155 -13.76 1.49 2.29
C MET A 155 -14.65 2.70 2.54
N GLU A 156 -15.83 2.52 3.13
CA GLU A 156 -16.74 3.60 3.50
C GLU A 156 -16.08 4.60 4.46
N MET A 157 -15.40 4.13 5.49
CA MET A 157 -14.67 4.97 6.44
C MET A 157 -13.53 5.72 5.76
N ALA A 158 -12.79 5.07 4.87
CA ALA A 158 -11.67 5.68 4.15
C ALA A 158 -12.15 6.78 3.18
N GLU A 159 -13.24 6.54 2.46
CA GLU A 159 -13.82 7.55 1.55
C GLU A 159 -14.43 8.72 2.34
N TYR A 160 -15.10 8.45 3.46
CA TYR A 160 -15.57 9.49 4.36
C TYR A 160 -14.41 10.37 4.85
N ALA A 161 -13.35 9.76 5.39
CA ALA A 161 -12.17 10.50 5.86
C ALA A 161 -11.54 11.35 4.75
N ARG A 162 -11.39 10.79 3.54
CA ARG A 162 -10.81 11.48 2.38
C ARG A 162 -11.61 12.70 2.01
N LYS A 163 -12.93 12.57 1.98
CA LYS A 163 -13.84 13.69 1.68
C LYS A 163 -13.73 14.80 2.73
N GLU A 164 -13.88 14.46 4.01
CA GLU A 164 -13.83 15.43 5.10
C GLU A 164 -12.47 16.16 5.17
N ILE A 165 -11.36 15.44 5.00
CA ILE A 165 -10.01 16.03 4.98
C ILE A 165 -9.85 17.02 3.82
N ASN A 166 -10.35 16.70 2.64
CA ASN A 166 -10.30 17.62 1.51
C ASN A 166 -11.15 18.88 1.71
N GLU A 167 -12.22 18.82 2.52
CA GLU A 167 -13.06 19.98 2.87
C GLU A 167 -12.39 20.92 3.90
N ILE A 168 -11.47 20.42 4.75
CA ILE A 168 -10.71 21.22 5.71
C ILE A 168 -9.88 22.31 4.99
N GLY A 169 -9.30 21.95 3.84
CA GLY A 169 -8.39 22.79 3.07
C GLY A 169 -6.97 22.85 3.67
N GLY A 170 -5.99 23.02 2.78
CA GLY A 170 -4.56 22.93 3.10
C GLY A 170 -4.01 21.51 3.00
N TYR A 171 -4.86 20.51 2.95
CA TYR A 171 -4.55 19.11 2.67
C TYR A 171 -5.04 18.69 1.29
N TYR A 172 -4.45 17.61 0.78
CA TYR A 172 -4.98 16.90 -0.36
C TYR A 172 -4.93 15.39 -0.09
N ALA A 173 -6.06 14.85 0.33
CA ALA A 173 -6.27 13.42 0.48
C ALA A 173 -6.61 12.83 -0.89
N TYR A 174 -5.63 12.16 -1.51
CA TYR A 174 -5.79 11.63 -2.86
C TYR A 174 -6.30 10.19 -2.88
N GLY A 175 -6.80 9.78 -4.04
CA GLY A 175 -7.44 8.48 -4.23
C GLY A 175 -7.52 8.08 -5.70
N ARG A 176 -8.68 7.55 -6.10
CA ARG A 176 -8.91 7.01 -7.46
C ARG A 176 -8.77 8.04 -8.59
N GLU A 177 -8.83 9.33 -8.30
CA GLU A 177 -8.57 10.39 -9.28
C GLU A 177 -7.13 10.40 -9.81
N LEU A 178 -6.21 9.70 -9.15
CA LEU A 178 -4.84 9.51 -9.65
C LEU A 178 -4.75 8.46 -10.76
N ILE A 179 -5.79 7.63 -10.96
CA ILE A 179 -5.78 6.55 -11.96
C ILE A 179 -5.59 7.16 -13.36
N ASN A 180 -4.54 6.71 -14.04
CA ASN A 180 -4.17 7.17 -15.38
C ASN A 180 -4.09 6.03 -16.41
N GLY A 181 -4.39 4.79 -15.99
CA GLY A 181 -4.38 3.61 -16.85
C GLY A 181 -2.99 3.04 -17.19
N THR A 182 -1.92 3.62 -16.62
CA THR A 182 -0.54 3.20 -16.85
C THR A 182 0.23 3.03 -15.53
N SER A 183 0.95 4.04 -15.07
CA SER A 183 1.72 4.01 -13.81
C SER A 183 0.86 4.09 -12.54
N VAL A 184 -0.41 4.47 -12.66
CA VAL A 184 -1.47 4.28 -11.67
C VAL A 184 -2.61 3.57 -12.38
N PHE A 185 -2.55 2.25 -12.42
CA PHE A 185 -3.57 1.45 -13.11
C PHE A 185 -4.83 1.31 -12.27
N ASP A 186 -4.66 1.12 -10.95
CA ASP A 186 -5.75 1.10 -9.98
C ASP A 186 -5.27 1.68 -8.66
N TYR A 187 -6.18 1.86 -7.68
CA TYR A 187 -5.87 2.48 -6.39
C TYR A 187 -6.59 1.76 -5.24
N ASP A 188 -5.83 1.38 -4.23
CA ASP A 188 -6.34 0.82 -2.97
C ASP A 188 -6.89 1.94 -2.07
N VAL A 189 -8.20 2.10 -2.05
CA VAL A 189 -8.88 3.16 -1.30
C VAL A 189 -8.76 3.06 0.21
N THR A 190 -8.35 1.91 0.74
CA THR A 190 -8.13 1.72 2.19
C THR A 190 -6.90 2.48 2.70
N LYS A 191 -6.02 2.89 1.79
CA LYS A 191 -4.86 3.74 2.08
C LYS A 191 -5.29 5.20 2.08
N LEU A 192 -5.39 5.79 3.27
CA LEU A 192 -5.69 7.20 3.42
C LEU A 192 -4.38 8.00 3.36
N SER A 193 -3.96 8.32 2.16
CA SER A 193 -2.76 9.11 1.87
C SER A 193 -3.13 10.59 1.74
N VAL A 194 -2.44 11.45 2.48
CA VAL A 194 -2.76 12.89 2.55
C VAL A 194 -1.51 13.72 2.33
N HIS A 195 -1.52 14.53 1.30
CA HIS A 195 -0.47 15.52 1.03
C HIS A 195 -0.66 16.74 1.94
N THR A 196 0.41 17.19 2.62
CA THR A 196 0.34 18.18 3.70
C THR A 196 1.00 19.52 3.38
N LEU A 197 1.83 19.59 2.35
CA LEU A 197 2.59 20.82 2.02
C LEU A 197 1.72 22.04 1.73
N GLY A 198 0.43 21.85 1.41
CA GLY A 198 -0.53 22.95 1.26
C GLY A 198 -0.79 23.75 2.55
N LEU A 199 -0.47 23.16 3.71
CA LEU A 199 -0.46 23.87 5.01
C LEU A 199 0.88 24.60 5.27
N GLY A 200 1.94 24.25 4.53
CA GLY A 200 3.31 24.66 4.82
C GLY A 200 3.99 23.80 5.91
N LEU A 201 3.44 22.60 6.17
CA LEU A 201 4.02 21.58 7.06
C LEU A 201 4.45 20.37 6.26
N ALA A 202 5.61 19.81 6.60
CA ALA A 202 6.02 18.50 6.10
C ALA A 202 5.13 17.40 6.70
N GLY A 203 5.00 16.28 5.99
CA GLY A 203 4.21 15.14 6.48
C GLY A 203 4.72 14.62 7.83
N ILE A 204 6.04 14.58 8.03
CA ILE A 204 6.61 14.17 9.32
C ILE A 204 6.24 15.13 10.46
N GLU A 205 6.13 16.43 10.21
CA GLU A 205 5.70 17.39 11.22
C GLU A 205 4.23 17.17 11.61
N VAL A 206 3.37 16.91 10.63
CA VAL A 206 1.95 16.56 10.89
C VAL A 206 1.84 15.22 11.63
N TYR A 207 2.67 14.22 11.28
CA TYR A 207 2.76 12.95 11.99
C TYR A 207 3.13 13.14 13.46
N ASP A 208 4.17 13.94 13.75
CA ASP A 208 4.61 14.21 15.11
C ASP A 208 3.53 14.97 15.91
N LEU A 209 2.87 15.97 15.31
CA LEU A 209 1.74 16.68 15.94
C LEU A 209 0.58 15.73 16.28
N LEU A 210 0.19 14.86 15.36
CA LEU A 210 -0.86 13.86 15.62
C LEU A 210 -0.53 12.95 16.78
N ARG A 211 0.74 12.48 16.87
CA ARG A 211 1.20 11.61 17.95
C ARG A 211 1.28 12.37 19.28
N ASP A 212 1.94 13.52 19.30
CA ASP A 212 2.36 14.17 20.54
C ASP A 212 1.25 15.03 21.16
N GLU A 213 0.41 15.67 20.33
CA GLU A 213 -0.63 16.60 20.79
C GLU A 213 -2.04 15.97 20.79
N TYR A 214 -2.30 14.99 19.94
CA TYR A 214 -3.63 14.40 19.77
C TYR A 214 -3.70 12.93 20.17
N ASP A 215 -2.56 12.32 20.55
CA ASP A 215 -2.47 10.88 20.88
C ASP A 215 -3.04 10.00 19.76
N ILE A 216 -2.70 10.32 18.51
CA ILE A 216 -3.09 9.59 17.31
C ILE A 216 -1.84 9.07 16.61
N GLN A 217 -1.67 7.74 16.61
CA GLN A 217 -0.60 7.08 15.91
C GLN A 217 -1.09 6.62 14.54
N ILE A 218 -0.63 7.28 13.48
CA ILE A 218 -0.83 6.86 12.09
C ILE A 218 0.36 6.01 11.61
N GLU A 219 0.29 5.50 10.38
CA GLU A 219 1.30 4.57 9.85
C GLU A 219 2.67 5.23 9.69
N PHE A 220 2.74 6.36 9.00
CA PHE A 220 3.96 7.18 8.88
C PHE A 220 3.70 8.59 8.34
N GLY A 221 4.73 9.43 8.41
CA GLY A 221 4.85 10.69 7.70
C GLY A 221 6.17 10.77 6.95
N ASP A 222 6.15 11.29 5.72
CA ASP A 222 7.34 11.63 4.95
C ASP A 222 7.48 13.14 4.77
N VAL A 223 8.29 13.58 3.80
CA VAL A 223 8.50 15.02 3.53
C VAL A 223 7.21 15.71 3.08
N SER A 224 6.36 15.04 2.34
CA SER A 224 5.22 15.65 1.66
C SER A 224 3.87 15.11 2.10
N ASN A 225 3.83 13.92 2.71
CA ASN A 225 2.61 13.18 2.93
C ASN A 225 2.58 12.55 4.32
N ILE A 226 1.37 12.30 4.81
CA ILE A 226 1.08 11.32 5.86
C ILE A 226 0.29 10.17 5.27
N LEU A 227 0.41 9.00 5.88
CA LEU A 227 -0.38 7.82 5.57
C LEU A 227 -1.05 7.30 6.83
N ALA A 228 -2.37 7.21 6.80
CA ALA A 228 -3.15 6.44 7.75
C ALA A 228 -3.68 5.18 7.06
N TYR A 229 -3.47 4.04 7.68
CA TYR A 229 -3.93 2.76 7.19
C TYR A 229 -5.20 2.36 7.93
N ILE A 230 -6.36 2.51 7.29
CA ILE A 230 -7.64 2.16 7.89
C ILE A 230 -7.83 0.65 7.79
N SER A 231 -8.09 0.01 8.91
CA SER A 231 -8.15 -1.43 9.05
C SER A 231 -9.50 -1.92 9.57
N ILE A 232 -9.68 -3.23 9.61
CA ILE A 232 -10.89 -3.88 10.16
C ILE A 232 -11.05 -3.70 11.68
N GLY A 233 -10.02 -3.19 12.35
CA GLY A 233 -10.03 -2.89 13.78
C GLY A 233 -10.48 -1.47 14.12
N ASP A 234 -10.51 -0.58 13.12
CA ASP A 234 -10.87 0.82 13.32
C ASP A 234 -12.39 1.03 13.36
N ARG A 235 -12.80 2.07 14.07
CA ARG A 235 -14.19 2.49 14.21
C ARG A 235 -14.37 3.88 13.63
N ILE A 236 -15.60 4.25 13.31
CA ILE A 236 -15.90 5.58 12.79
C ILE A 236 -15.43 6.70 13.74
N GLN A 237 -15.50 6.49 15.06
CA GLN A 237 -15.03 7.43 16.06
C GLN A 237 -13.52 7.69 15.97
N ASP A 238 -12.74 6.68 15.61
CA ASP A 238 -11.29 6.79 15.44
C ASP A 238 -10.99 7.65 14.20
N ILE A 239 -11.79 7.50 13.14
CA ILE A 239 -11.71 8.32 11.92
C ILE A 239 -12.13 9.77 12.19
N GLU A 240 -13.24 9.99 12.90
CA GLU A 240 -13.71 11.33 13.27
C GLU A 240 -12.69 12.06 14.15
N ARG A 241 -12.00 11.33 15.04
CA ARG A 241 -10.91 11.88 15.84
C ARG A 241 -9.73 12.32 14.99
N LEU A 242 -9.33 11.53 14.01
CA LEU A 242 -8.27 11.88 13.06
C LEU A 242 -8.66 13.13 12.24
N VAL A 243 -9.86 13.17 11.69
CA VAL A 243 -10.37 14.32 10.91
C VAL A 243 -10.40 15.58 11.77
N GLY A 244 -10.91 15.49 13.02
CA GLY A 244 -10.94 16.59 13.97
C GLY A 244 -9.55 17.13 14.31
N ALA A 245 -8.56 16.24 14.56
CA ALA A 245 -7.18 16.62 14.81
C ALA A 245 -6.55 17.34 13.60
N LEU A 246 -6.78 16.84 12.39
CA LEU A 246 -6.29 17.49 11.17
C LEU A 246 -6.94 18.85 10.95
N ALA A 247 -8.23 19.03 11.29
CA ALA A 247 -8.92 20.32 11.24
C ALA A 247 -8.30 21.32 12.22
N ASP A 248 -8.01 20.89 13.44
CA ASP A 248 -7.35 21.74 14.44
C ASP A 248 -5.93 22.14 14.02
N ILE A 249 -5.12 21.19 13.51
CA ILE A 249 -3.80 21.47 12.97
C ILE A 249 -3.89 22.47 11.82
N SER A 250 -4.84 22.31 10.89
CA SER A 250 -5.04 23.26 9.79
C SER A 250 -5.37 24.65 10.34
N ARG A 251 -6.24 24.76 11.31
CA ARG A 251 -6.62 26.05 11.93
C ARG A 251 -5.44 26.77 12.58
N ILE A 252 -4.54 26.03 13.23
CA ILE A 252 -3.39 26.59 13.96
C ILE A 252 -2.26 26.97 13.02
N TYR A 253 -1.97 26.15 12.02
CA TYR A 253 -0.74 26.23 11.22
C TYR A 253 -0.96 26.73 9.79
N LYS A 254 -2.22 26.83 9.31
CA LYS A 254 -2.49 27.35 7.97
C LYS A 254 -1.99 28.79 7.87
N LYS A 255 -0.83 28.95 7.26
CA LYS A 255 -0.28 30.27 6.95
C LYS A 255 -1.05 30.86 5.79
N ASP A 256 -1.45 32.13 5.90
CA ASP A 256 -1.94 32.88 4.74
C ASP A 256 -0.91 32.75 3.59
N LYS A 257 -1.40 32.60 2.37
CA LYS A 257 -0.61 32.28 1.16
C LYS A 257 0.51 33.28 0.79
N THR A 258 1.00 34.07 1.71
CA THR A 258 2.00 35.12 1.50
C THR A 258 3.43 34.72 1.79
N GLY A 259 3.78 33.47 1.76
CA GLY A 259 5.18 33.12 2.01
C GLY A 259 5.55 31.69 1.71
N MET A 260 5.72 31.45 0.47
CA MET A 260 6.69 30.57 -0.15
C MET A 260 7.29 29.41 0.64
N LEU A 261 7.05 28.22 0.15
CA LEU A 261 8.12 27.32 -0.27
C LEU A 261 7.63 26.61 -1.54
N SER A 262 7.60 27.33 -2.64
CA SER A 262 7.42 26.74 -3.95
C SER A 262 8.75 26.10 -4.39
N GLY A 263 8.79 24.81 -4.50
CA GLY A 263 9.54 24.19 -5.60
C GLY A 263 11.00 23.81 -5.41
N GLU A 264 11.65 23.96 -4.26
CA GLU A 264 13.10 23.67 -4.15
C GLU A 264 13.51 22.50 -3.26
N PHE A 265 12.58 21.70 -2.75
CA PHE A 265 12.93 20.47 -2.02
C PHE A 265 12.89 19.20 -2.89
N VAL A 266 13.00 19.32 -4.20
CA VAL A 266 13.20 18.19 -5.09
C VAL A 266 14.69 18.05 -5.40
N ASN A 267 15.46 17.62 -4.43
CA ASN A 267 16.72 16.96 -4.74
C ASN A 267 16.79 15.67 -3.92
N PRO A 268 16.28 14.55 -4.44
CA PRO A 268 16.53 13.27 -3.81
C PRO A 268 18.05 13.12 -3.80
N LEU A 269 18.60 12.79 -2.63
CA LEU A 269 20.00 12.36 -2.49
C LEU A 269 20.23 11.26 -3.54
N VAL A 270 20.85 11.63 -4.63
CA VAL A 270 21.37 10.68 -5.61
C VAL A 270 22.54 9.99 -4.93
N VAL A 271 22.26 8.92 -4.23
CA VAL A 271 23.29 7.99 -3.77
C VAL A 271 23.88 7.38 -5.04
N LYS A 272 24.98 7.94 -5.52
CA LYS A 272 25.82 7.23 -6.49
C LYS A 272 26.36 6.01 -5.77
N SER A 273 25.90 4.84 -6.16
CA SER A 273 26.58 3.60 -5.78
C SER A 273 28.02 3.63 -6.25
N PRO A 274 28.97 3.10 -5.46
CA PRO A 274 30.37 3.01 -5.81
C PRO A 274 30.62 2.15 -7.04
#